data_217d147e7496c690ba335bc117a9a8dd
#
_entry.id   217d147e7496c690ba335bc117a9a8dd
#
_cell.length_a   1.000
_cell.length_b   1.000
_cell.length_c   1.000
_cell.angle_alpha   90.00
_cell.angle_beta   90.00
_cell.angle_gamma   90.00
#
_symmetry.space_group_name_H-M   'P 1'
#
loop_
_entity.id
_entity.type
_entity.pdbx_description
1 polymer ?
#
loop_
_entity_poly.entity_id
_entity_poly.type
_entity_poly.pdbx_seq_one_letter_code
_entity_poly.pdbx_strand_id
1 'polypeptide(L)'
;MAAEIYAKDFVNHGTGKDLGFDESQAVDRGWRAAFPDLELTIEKEIAEGDFVTVLWRGRGTNTGSGNGLTATGKKAEGRGISIFRVVDGKIKEEWTETSQLLILRQLGLFPGQP
;
A
#
# COMPACT_ATOMS: atom_id res chain seq x y z
N MET A 1 10.90 14.75 -1.64
CA MET A 1 11.44 13.37 -1.68
C MET A 1 10.57 12.48 -2.56
N ALA A 2 9.41 12.05 -2.08
CA ALA A 2 8.56 11.20 -2.91
C ALA A 2 8.18 11.86 -4.23
N ALA A 3 7.89 13.16 -4.22
CA ALA A 3 7.52 13.89 -5.43
C ALA A 3 8.61 13.90 -6.51
N GLU A 4 9.86 13.67 -6.13
CA GLU A 4 10.97 13.68 -7.09
C GLU A 4 11.03 12.43 -7.94
N ILE A 5 10.51 11.31 -7.42
CA ILE A 5 10.54 10.03 -8.12
C ILE A 5 9.24 9.70 -8.83
N TYR A 6 8.20 10.53 -8.64
CA TYR A 6 6.91 10.35 -9.30
C TYR A 6 6.72 11.36 -10.42
N ALA A 7 6.14 10.91 -11.54
CA ALA A 7 5.78 11.81 -12.64
C ALA A 7 4.63 12.71 -12.20
N LYS A 8 4.54 13.91 -12.77
CA LYS A 8 3.46 14.84 -12.46
C LYS A 8 2.08 14.29 -12.80
N ASP A 9 2.00 13.47 -13.84
CA ASP A 9 0.77 12.83 -14.30
C ASP A 9 0.64 11.40 -13.79
N PHE A 10 1.28 11.08 -12.67
CA PHE A 10 1.21 9.77 -12.04
C PHE A 10 -0.22 9.34 -11.77
N VAL A 11 -0.50 8.05 -12.02
CA VAL A 11 -1.80 7.45 -11.73
C VAL A 11 -1.59 6.13 -10.99
N ASN A 12 -2.31 5.95 -9.88
CA ASN A 12 -2.38 4.69 -9.16
C ASN A 12 -3.71 4.01 -9.51
N HIS A 13 -3.63 2.83 -10.11
CA HIS A 13 -4.80 2.08 -10.57
C HIS A 13 -5.27 1.01 -9.57
N GLY A 14 -4.60 0.88 -8.45
CA GLY A 14 -4.76 -0.27 -7.56
C GLY A 14 -5.87 -0.19 -6.51
N THR A 15 -6.71 0.84 -6.53
CA THR A 15 -7.66 1.10 -5.43
C THR A 15 -9.13 1.02 -5.84
N GLY A 16 -9.42 0.44 -7.01
CA GLY A 16 -10.79 0.40 -7.54
C GLY A 16 -11.18 1.64 -8.34
N LYS A 17 -10.45 2.73 -8.20
CA LYS A 17 -10.54 3.91 -9.05
C LYS A 17 -9.14 4.48 -9.23
N ASP A 18 -8.96 5.30 -10.24
CA ASP A 18 -7.67 5.93 -10.50
C ASP A 18 -7.41 7.06 -9.52
N LEU A 19 -6.23 7.06 -8.92
CA LEU A 19 -5.79 8.10 -8.00
C LEU A 19 -4.58 8.83 -8.56
N GLY A 20 -4.58 10.15 -8.44
CA GLY A 20 -3.39 10.95 -8.72
C GLY A 20 -2.39 10.85 -7.58
N PHE A 21 -1.27 11.57 -7.70
CA PHE A 21 -0.19 11.51 -6.72
C PHE A 21 -0.65 11.85 -5.30
N ASP A 22 -1.34 12.98 -5.12
CA ASP A 22 -1.75 13.43 -3.78
C ASP A 22 -2.71 12.47 -3.11
N GLU A 23 -3.69 11.96 -3.86
CA GLU A 23 -4.64 10.98 -3.34
C GLU A 23 -3.96 9.67 -2.97
N SER A 24 -3.02 9.22 -3.80
CA SER A 24 -2.25 8.00 -3.55
C SER A 24 -1.40 8.15 -2.29
N GLN A 25 -0.75 9.30 -2.11
CA GLN A 25 0.05 9.57 -0.91
C GLN A 25 -0.82 9.64 0.35
N ALA A 26 -2.06 10.11 0.22
CA ALA A 26 -3.00 10.14 1.33
C ALA A 26 -3.34 8.72 1.82
N VAL A 27 -3.48 7.77 0.89
CA VAL A 27 -3.71 6.35 1.24
C VAL A 27 -2.51 5.79 2.00
N ASP A 28 -1.30 6.08 1.53
CA ASP A 28 -0.07 5.63 2.21
C ASP A 28 0.03 6.21 3.62
N ARG A 29 -0.27 7.48 3.77
CA ARG A 29 -0.28 8.12 5.10
C ARG A 29 -1.34 7.50 6.02
N GLY A 30 -2.48 7.12 5.45
CA GLY A 30 -3.54 6.45 6.21
C GLY A 30 -3.11 5.11 6.77
N TRP A 31 -2.37 4.32 5.99
CA TRP A 31 -1.80 3.06 6.47
C TRP A 31 -0.82 3.28 7.61
N ARG A 32 0.05 4.28 7.50
CA ARG A 32 1.02 4.60 8.55
C ARG A 32 0.38 5.22 9.78
N ALA A 33 -0.74 5.89 9.62
CA ALA A 33 -1.53 6.39 10.75
C ALA A 33 -2.20 5.26 11.52
N ALA A 34 -2.74 4.25 10.78
CA ALA A 34 -3.37 3.09 11.39
C ALA A 34 -2.35 2.15 12.04
N PHE A 35 -1.16 2.04 11.45
CA PHE A 35 -0.06 1.19 11.93
C PHE A 35 1.19 2.06 12.08
N PRO A 36 1.34 2.79 13.20
CA PRO A 36 2.48 3.68 13.36
C PRO A 36 3.84 2.98 13.35
N ASP A 37 3.87 1.69 13.69
CA ASP A 37 5.07 0.88 13.68
C ASP A 37 5.22 0.04 12.40
N LEU A 38 4.53 0.42 11.33
CA LEU A 38 4.52 -0.33 10.07
C LEU A 38 5.94 -0.56 9.54
N GLU A 39 6.25 -1.83 9.30
CA GLU A 39 7.47 -2.26 8.65
C GLU A 39 7.14 -2.93 7.33
N LEU A 40 7.79 -2.49 6.26
CA LEU A 40 7.63 -3.08 4.93
C LEU A 40 8.93 -3.79 4.56
N THR A 41 8.80 -5.01 4.06
CA THR A 41 9.93 -5.81 3.60
C THR A 41 9.68 -6.20 2.15
N ILE A 42 10.67 -5.98 1.29
CA ILE A 42 10.61 -6.42 -0.09
C ILE A 42 11.09 -7.87 -0.13
N GLU A 43 10.22 -8.77 -0.60
CA GLU A 43 10.54 -10.18 -0.71
C GLU A 43 11.09 -10.55 -2.08
N LYS A 44 10.57 -9.93 -3.14
CA LYS A 44 11.03 -10.16 -4.51
C LYS A 44 10.88 -8.89 -5.31
N GLU A 45 11.81 -8.69 -6.23
CA GLU A 45 11.79 -7.55 -7.14
C GLU A 45 12.18 -8.05 -8.52
N ILE A 46 11.33 -7.80 -9.51
CA ILE A 46 11.54 -8.25 -10.89
C ILE A 46 11.35 -7.04 -11.80
N ALA A 47 12.32 -6.79 -12.66
CA ALA A 47 12.25 -5.68 -13.62
C ALA A 47 12.31 -6.22 -15.03
N GLU A 48 11.45 -5.70 -15.90
CA GLU A 48 11.45 -6.01 -17.33
C GLU A 48 10.92 -4.79 -18.09
N GLY A 49 11.73 -4.31 -19.05
CA GLY A 49 11.37 -3.12 -19.80
C GLY A 49 11.19 -1.92 -18.87
N ASP A 50 10.07 -1.24 -19.00
CA ASP A 50 9.75 -0.08 -18.18
C ASP A 50 9.06 -0.45 -16.85
N PHE A 51 8.87 -1.75 -16.61
CA PHE A 51 8.10 -2.22 -15.46
C PHE A 51 8.98 -2.80 -14.37
N VAL A 52 8.64 -2.48 -13.12
CA VAL A 52 9.24 -3.08 -11.93
C VAL A 52 8.10 -3.65 -11.09
N THR A 53 8.21 -4.94 -10.77
CA THR A 53 7.24 -5.65 -9.95
C THR A 53 7.88 -5.96 -8.60
N VAL A 54 7.16 -5.65 -7.52
CA VAL A 54 7.64 -5.84 -6.15
C VAL A 54 6.64 -6.68 -5.38
N LEU A 55 7.10 -7.81 -4.84
CA LEU A 55 6.34 -8.57 -3.85
C LEU A 55 6.82 -8.13 -2.48
N TRP A 56 5.90 -7.58 -1.68
CA TRP A 56 6.27 -7.03 -0.38
C TRP A 56 5.40 -7.62 0.74
N ARG A 57 5.91 -7.50 1.96
CA ARG A 57 5.21 -7.87 3.18
C ARG A 57 5.19 -6.67 4.11
N GLY A 58 4.05 -6.43 4.74
CA GLY A 58 3.90 -5.39 5.74
C GLY A 58 3.43 -5.98 7.06
N ARG A 59 3.92 -5.46 8.17
CA ARG A 59 3.44 -5.86 9.49
C ARG A 59 3.44 -4.65 10.41
N GLY A 60 2.52 -4.66 11.36
CA GLY A 60 2.43 -3.58 12.32
C GLY A 60 1.36 -3.83 13.35
N THR A 61 1.24 -2.91 14.28
CA THR A 61 0.24 -2.93 15.34
C THR A 61 -0.74 -1.79 15.11
N ASN A 62 -2.03 -2.12 15.09
CA ASN A 62 -3.09 -1.16 14.80
C ASN A 62 -3.42 -0.32 16.03
N THR A 63 -2.49 0.55 16.42
CA THR A 63 -2.66 1.44 17.57
C THR A 63 -3.20 2.81 17.18
N GLY A 64 -3.32 3.09 15.89
CA GLY A 64 -3.87 4.35 15.39
C GLY A 64 -5.03 4.12 14.45
N SER A 65 -5.59 5.20 13.92
CA SER A 65 -6.71 5.16 12.99
C SER A 65 -6.29 5.76 11.65
N GLY A 66 -6.77 5.17 10.56
CA GLY A 66 -6.51 5.66 9.21
C GLY A 66 -7.15 4.74 8.18
N ASN A 67 -7.42 5.26 6.99
CA ASN A 67 -8.05 4.51 5.89
C ASN A 67 -9.34 3.79 6.31
N GLY A 68 -10.13 4.41 7.19
CA GLY A 68 -11.37 3.83 7.68
C GLY A 68 -11.20 2.80 8.77
N LEU A 69 -9.98 2.48 9.19
CA LEU A 69 -9.72 1.56 10.29
C LEU A 69 -9.67 2.31 11.61
N THR A 70 -10.37 1.78 12.62
CA THR A 70 -10.26 2.28 13.98
C THR A 70 -9.17 1.49 14.70
N ALA A 71 -8.58 2.07 15.73
CA ALA A 71 -7.53 1.42 16.48
C ALA A 71 -8.07 0.19 17.23
N THR A 72 -7.47 -0.97 17.00
CA THR A 72 -7.84 -2.22 17.69
C THR A 72 -6.79 -2.69 18.68
N GLY A 73 -5.57 -2.15 18.57
CA GLY A 73 -4.44 -2.59 19.37
C GLY A 73 -3.87 -3.93 18.95
N LYS A 74 -4.41 -4.53 17.89
CA LYS A 74 -4.01 -5.87 17.44
C LYS A 74 -2.92 -5.78 16.37
N LYS A 75 -2.11 -6.83 16.31
CA LYS A 75 -1.09 -6.97 15.28
C LYS A 75 -1.67 -7.57 14.02
N ALA A 76 -1.17 -7.15 12.88
CA ALA A 76 -1.54 -7.72 11.60
C ALA A 76 -0.32 -7.78 10.69
N GLU A 77 -0.36 -8.74 9.77
CA GLU A 77 0.63 -8.92 8.74
C GLU A 77 -0.09 -9.15 7.42
N GLY A 78 0.36 -8.47 6.38
CA GLY A 78 -0.21 -8.60 5.07
C GLY A 78 0.86 -8.65 4.00
N ARG A 79 0.47 -9.02 2.79
CA ARG A 79 1.35 -9.06 1.63
C ARG A 79 0.71 -8.29 0.51
N GLY A 80 1.51 -7.84 -0.41
CA GLY A 80 1.02 -7.19 -1.59
C GLY A 80 1.97 -7.31 -2.75
N ILE A 81 1.45 -7.04 -3.92
CA ILE A 81 2.22 -6.95 -5.15
C ILE A 81 1.96 -5.58 -5.74
N SER A 82 3.04 -4.89 -6.06
CA SER A 82 2.96 -3.60 -6.74
C SER A 82 3.70 -3.70 -8.07
N ILE A 83 3.09 -3.16 -9.12
CA ILE A 83 3.72 -3.02 -10.42
C ILE A 83 3.87 -1.52 -10.68
N PHE A 84 5.07 -1.09 -11.00
CA PHE A 84 5.37 0.30 -11.31
C PHE A 84 5.83 0.41 -12.75
N ARG A 85 5.29 1.39 -13.49
CA ARG A 85 5.82 1.73 -14.81
C ARG A 85 6.71 2.97 -14.64
N VAL A 86 7.96 2.84 -15.05
CA VAL A 86 8.97 3.89 -14.91
C VAL A 86 9.26 4.49 -16.27
N VAL A 87 9.14 5.80 -16.41
CA VAL A 87 9.40 6.53 -17.64
C VAL A 87 10.31 7.72 -17.30
N ASP A 88 11.43 7.83 -18.01
CA ASP A 88 12.40 8.92 -17.81
C ASP A 88 12.83 9.04 -16.33
N GLY A 89 13.03 7.90 -15.68
CA GLY A 89 13.50 7.85 -14.29
C GLY A 89 12.43 8.17 -13.26
N LYS A 90 11.16 8.27 -13.67
CA LYS A 90 10.07 8.60 -12.76
C LYS A 90 8.96 7.55 -12.82
N ILE A 91 8.31 7.29 -11.68
CA ILE A 91 7.19 6.38 -11.60
C ILE A 91 5.96 7.10 -12.19
N LYS A 92 5.43 6.53 -13.26
CA LYS A 92 4.29 7.10 -13.98
C LYS A 92 2.97 6.43 -13.65
N GLU A 93 3.00 5.11 -13.46
CA GLU A 93 1.80 4.34 -13.12
C GLU A 93 2.13 3.31 -12.05
N GLU A 94 1.12 2.98 -11.26
CA GLU A 94 1.22 1.96 -10.24
C GLU A 94 -0.05 1.12 -10.23
N TRP A 95 0.12 -0.19 -10.05
CA TRP A 95 -0.96 -1.14 -9.77
C TRP A 95 -0.56 -1.87 -8.50
N THR A 96 -1.43 -1.89 -7.49
CA THR A 96 -1.12 -2.57 -6.22
C THR A 96 -2.31 -3.40 -5.78
N GLU A 97 -2.04 -4.66 -5.43
CA GLU A 97 -3.02 -5.56 -4.82
C GLU A 97 -2.50 -5.96 -3.45
N THR A 98 -3.36 -5.89 -2.45
CA THR A 98 -3.00 -6.16 -1.06
C THR A 98 -3.95 -7.21 -0.49
N SER A 99 -3.43 -8.06 0.40
CA SER A 99 -4.23 -9.08 1.11
C SER A 99 -5.10 -8.44 2.19
N GLN A 100 -6.01 -7.56 1.79
CA GLN A 100 -6.79 -6.72 2.70
C GLN A 100 -7.74 -7.52 3.59
N LEU A 101 -8.39 -8.55 3.05
CA LEU A 101 -9.28 -9.39 3.86
C LEU A 101 -8.54 -10.09 4.98
N LEU A 102 -7.33 -10.57 4.72
CA LEU A 102 -6.51 -11.20 5.73
C LEU A 102 -6.18 -10.21 6.86
N ILE A 103 -5.84 -8.98 6.51
CA ILE A 103 -5.54 -7.93 7.48
C ILE A 103 -6.77 -7.65 8.34
N LEU A 104 -7.93 -7.47 7.72
CA LEU A 104 -9.18 -7.21 8.44
C LEU A 104 -9.55 -8.34 9.39
N ARG A 105 -9.33 -9.59 8.98
CA ARG A 105 -9.57 -10.75 9.84
C ARG A 105 -8.68 -10.75 11.07
N GLN A 106 -7.42 -10.46 10.90
CA GLN A 106 -6.47 -10.40 12.01
C GLN A 106 -6.84 -9.30 13.02
N LEU A 107 -7.40 -8.21 12.53
CA LEU A 107 -7.85 -7.11 13.38
C LEU A 107 -9.22 -7.34 13.99
N GLY A 108 -9.92 -8.40 13.58
CA GLY A 108 -11.28 -8.66 14.06
C GLY A 108 -12.32 -7.73 13.44
N LEU A 109 -12.02 -7.10 12.31
CA LEU A 109 -12.90 -6.13 11.65
C LEU A 109 -13.63 -6.69 10.44
N PHE A 110 -13.38 -7.95 10.08
CA PHE A 110 -14.03 -8.56 8.92
C PHE A 110 -15.51 -8.80 9.24
N PRO A 111 -16.45 -8.26 8.43
CA PRO A 111 -17.88 -8.43 8.65
C PRO A 111 -18.27 -9.91 8.65
N GLY A 112 -19.09 -10.33 9.62
CA GLY A 112 -19.54 -11.71 9.74
C GLY A 112 -18.56 -12.64 10.41
N GLN A 113 -17.40 -12.18 10.83
CA GLN A 113 -16.43 -12.98 11.57
C GLN A 113 -16.87 -13.09 13.02
N PRO A 114 -16.98 -14.31 13.57
CA PRO A 114 -17.39 -14.49 14.97
C PRO A 114 -16.35 -13.96 15.94
#